data_8fdea0c6840d7028acc9e70c729e1cca
#
_entry.id   8fdea0c6840d7028acc9e70c729e1cca
#
_cell.length_a   1.000
_cell.length_b   1.000
_cell.length_c   1.000
_cell.angle_alpha   90.00
_cell.angle_beta   90.00
_cell.angle_gamma   90.00
#
_symmetry.space_group_name_H-M   'P 1'
#
loop_
_entity.id
_entity.type
_entity.pdbx_description
1 polymer ?
#
loop_
_entity_poly.entity_id
_entity_poly.type
_entity_poly.pdbx_seq_one_letter_code
_entity_poly.pdbx_strand_id
1 'polypeptide(L)'
;MENEGKCPVMHGAMTSNSSSGTSNKDWWPEQLNLNILHQHDRKSDPMGDGFDYRKEFNEIDYDALKADLNNLMTDSQEWWPADYGHYGPFFIRMTWHAAGTYRNTDGRGGGGTGAQRFAPLNSWPDNGNLDKARRLLWPIKQKYGKKISWADLLILAGNVAIESMGGETFGFSGGRPDIWGPEEDIHWGVETGWLENNRYKGDRELDNPLAAVQMGLIYVNPVSYTHLRAHETVL
;
A
#
# COMPACT_ATOMS: atom_id res chain seq x y z
N MET A 1 49.43 -22.99 -13.48
CA MET A 1 48.47 -22.73 -12.41
C MET A 1 48.03 -21.28 -12.60
N GLU A 2 46.98 -21.13 -13.37
CA GLU A 2 46.41 -19.82 -13.71
C GLU A 2 45.51 -19.38 -12.58
N ASN A 3 45.84 -18.26 -12.02
CA ASN A 3 45.07 -17.61 -10.95
C ASN A 3 44.01 -16.77 -11.63
N GLU A 4 42.83 -17.35 -11.85
CA GLU A 4 41.67 -16.60 -12.32
C GLU A 4 41.27 -15.59 -11.25
N GLY A 5 41.60 -14.34 -11.51
CA GLY A 5 41.13 -13.22 -10.76
C GLY A 5 39.59 -13.13 -10.85
N LYS A 6 38.89 -13.66 -9.88
CA LYS A 6 37.46 -13.40 -9.71
C LYS A 6 37.30 -11.92 -9.46
N CYS A 7 36.83 -11.23 -10.47
CA CYS A 7 36.24 -9.88 -10.27
C CYS A 7 35.18 -9.97 -9.17
N PRO A 8 35.23 -9.20 -8.12
CA PRO A 8 34.14 -9.17 -7.15
C PRO A 8 32.92 -8.61 -7.87
N VAL A 9 32.05 -9.48 -8.32
CA VAL A 9 30.74 -9.08 -8.80
C VAL A 9 30.01 -8.54 -7.59
N MET A 10 29.86 -7.26 -7.56
CA MET A 10 29.09 -6.57 -6.58
C MET A 10 27.63 -6.99 -6.72
N HIS A 11 27.22 -7.95 -5.93
CA HIS A 11 25.79 -8.23 -5.73
C HIS A 11 25.20 -7.17 -4.80
N GLY A 12 25.30 -5.92 -5.19
CA GLY A 12 24.54 -4.86 -4.61
C GLY A 12 23.28 -4.69 -5.42
N ALA A 13 22.13 -4.87 -4.80
CA ALA A 13 20.87 -4.53 -5.43
C ALA A 13 20.90 -3.06 -5.85
N MET A 14 21.11 -2.85 -7.12
CA MET A 14 21.04 -1.55 -7.76
C MET A 14 19.58 -1.12 -7.84
N THR A 15 19.04 -0.66 -6.76
CA THR A 15 17.68 -0.11 -6.72
C THR A 15 17.64 1.37 -6.39
N SER A 16 18.78 2.01 -6.31
CA SER A 16 18.79 3.46 -6.22
C SER A 16 18.96 4.04 -7.63
N ASN A 17 18.02 4.83 -8.07
CA ASN A 17 18.12 5.71 -9.22
C ASN A 17 19.17 6.81 -9.02
N SER A 18 20.19 6.57 -8.24
CA SER A 18 21.35 7.46 -8.19
C SER A 18 22.21 7.21 -9.41
N SER A 19 21.98 7.96 -10.44
CA SER A 19 22.92 8.12 -11.51
C SER A 19 24.29 8.46 -10.90
N SER A 20 25.19 7.50 -10.91
CA SER A 20 26.62 7.67 -10.70
C SER A 20 27.08 8.16 -9.33
N GLY A 21 27.44 7.27 -8.47
CA GLY A 21 28.28 7.55 -7.32
C GLY A 21 28.05 6.55 -6.19
N THR A 22 29.10 6.17 -5.53
CA THR A 22 29.02 5.47 -4.25
C THR A 22 28.45 6.41 -3.21
N SER A 23 27.45 5.93 -2.47
CA SER A 23 26.89 6.68 -1.32
C SER A 23 27.76 6.50 -0.09
N ASN A 24 27.59 7.36 0.93
CA ASN A 24 28.24 7.15 2.21
C ASN A 24 27.97 5.77 2.81
N LYS A 25 26.80 5.21 2.56
CA LYS A 25 26.40 3.87 2.99
C LYS A 25 27.29 2.76 2.39
N ASP A 26 27.79 2.95 1.17
CA ASP A 26 28.63 1.97 0.50
C ASP A 26 30.05 1.95 1.09
N TRP A 27 30.50 3.08 1.59
CA TRP A 27 31.81 3.24 2.22
C TRP A 27 31.79 3.02 3.74
N TRP A 28 30.69 3.44 4.39
CA TRP A 28 30.48 3.36 5.84
C TRP A 28 29.06 2.87 6.12
N PRO A 29 28.83 1.57 6.05
CA PRO A 29 27.48 1.01 6.22
C PRO A 29 26.86 1.28 7.59
N GLU A 30 27.70 1.57 8.60
CA GLU A 30 27.25 1.89 9.95
C GLU A 30 27.02 3.41 10.17
N GLN A 31 27.28 4.22 9.16
CA GLN A 31 27.03 5.65 9.22
C GLN A 31 25.55 5.99 9.07
N LEU A 32 25.19 7.17 9.56
CA LEU A 32 23.83 7.70 9.43
C LEU A 32 23.38 7.66 7.95
N ASN A 33 22.23 7.04 7.69
CA ASN A 33 21.65 7.02 6.35
C ASN A 33 21.12 8.40 5.98
N LEU A 34 21.89 9.16 5.22
CA LEU A 34 21.51 10.49 4.75
C LEU A 34 20.56 10.46 3.54
N ASN A 35 20.29 9.30 2.95
CA ASN A 35 19.38 9.19 1.82
C ASN A 35 17.94 9.57 2.21
N ILE A 36 17.61 9.42 3.48
CA ILE A 36 16.30 9.83 4.00
C ILE A 36 16.04 11.35 3.81
N LEU A 37 17.08 12.16 3.72
CA LEU A 37 16.95 13.61 3.47
C LEU A 37 16.43 13.92 2.07
N HIS A 38 16.54 12.96 1.15
CA HIS A 38 16.04 13.06 -0.22
C HIS A 38 14.73 12.32 -0.43
N GLN A 39 14.23 11.66 0.60
CA GLN A 39 12.93 11.01 0.56
C GLN A 39 11.87 12.06 0.27
N HIS A 40 11.04 11.81 -0.75
CA HIS A 40 10.02 12.74 -1.24
C HIS A 40 10.55 14.06 -1.85
N ASP A 41 11.84 14.14 -2.17
CA ASP A 41 12.36 15.25 -2.97
C ASP A 41 11.66 15.23 -4.35
N ARG A 42 11.40 16.43 -4.87
CA ARG A 42 10.84 16.61 -6.23
C ARG A 42 11.68 15.94 -7.32
N LYS A 43 12.99 15.81 -7.11
CA LYS A 43 13.88 15.11 -8.05
C LYS A 43 13.64 13.59 -8.10
N SER A 44 13.05 13.02 -7.06
CA SER A 44 12.64 11.62 -7.02
C SER A 44 11.24 11.40 -7.58
N ASP A 45 10.49 12.48 -7.85
CA ASP A 45 9.17 12.40 -8.45
C ASP A 45 9.29 12.22 -9.97
N PRO A 46 8.88 11.06 -10.51
CA PRO A 46 8.96 10.79 -11.94
C PRO A 46 8.00 11.64 -12.79
N MET A 47 7.08 12.37 -12.16
CA MET A 47 6.09 13.19 -12.85
C MET A 47 6.65 14.56 -13.26
N GLY A 48 7.79 14.96 -12.70
CA GLY A 48 8.47 16.23 -13.00
C GLY A 48 7.88 17.47 -12.31
N ASP A 49 8.64 18.57 -12.36
CA ASP A 49 8.40 19.77 -11.56
C ASP A 49 7.08 20.51 -11.87
N GLY A 50 6.51 20.31 -13.04
CA GLY A 50 5.26 20.96 -13.46
C GLY A 50 3.98 20.18 -13.13
N PHE A 51 4.11 18.99 -12.57
CA PHE A 51 2.98 18.14 -12.30
C PHE A 51 2.28 18.56 -10.99
N ASP A 52 0.96 18.75 -11.08
CA ASP A 52 0.09 19.01 -9.93
C ASP A 52 -1.05 17.99 -9.94
N TYR A 53 -0.93 16.98 -9.09
CA TYR A 53 -1.91 15.88 -9.04
C TYR A 53 -3.33 16.38 -8.76
N ARG A 54 -3.52 17.40 -7.93
CA ARG A 54 -4.86 17.91 -7.60
C ARG A 54 -5.53 18.54 -8.81
N LYS A 55 -4.77 19.21 -9.67
CA LYS A 55 -5.30 19.72 -10.93
C LYS A 55 -5.66 18.59 -11.88
N GLU A 56 -4.78 17.61 -12.04
CA GLU A 56 -5.05 16.43 -12.87
C GLU A 56 -6.29 15.65 -12.40
N PHE A 57 -6.45 15.47 -11.09
CA PHE A 57 -7.61 14.80 -10.52
C PHE A 57 -8.92 15.56 -10.82
N ASN A 58 -8.91 16.89 -10.76
CA ASN A 58 -10.09 17.71 -11.06
C ASN A 58 -10.56 17.60 -12.53
N GLU A 59 -9.71 17.08 -13.40
CA GLU A 59 -10.06 16.82 -14.81
C GLU A 59 -10.63 15.42 -15.05
N ILE A 60 -10.77 14.61 -14.02
CA ILE A 60 -11.27 13.25 -14.15
C ILE A 60 -12.80 13.27 -14.29
N ASP A 61 -13.32 12.42 -15.15
CA ASP A 61 -14.73 12.07 -15.13
C ASP A 61 -14.97 11.10 -13.97
N TYR A 62 -15.40 11.66 -12.85
CA TYR A 62 -15.56 10.91 -11.60
C TYR A 62 -16.67 9.86 -11.69
N ASP A 63 -17.77 10.16 -12.38
CA ASP A 63 -18.88 9.22 -12.54
C ASP A 63 -18.47 8.06 -13.45
N ALA A 64 -17.72 8.31 -14.51
CA ALA A 64 -17.15 7.27 -15.35
C ALA A 64 -16.17 6.38 -14.57
N LEU A 65 -15.31 6.97 -13.73
CA LEU A 65 -14.39 6.23 -12.88
C LEU A 65 -15.13 5.32 -11.88
N LYS A 66 -16.18 5.83 -11.24
CA LYS A 66 -17.04 5.03 -10.34
C LYS A 66 -17.75 3.91 -11.09
N ALA A 67 -18.23 4.17 -12.29
CA ALA A 67 -18.87 3.15 -13.12
C ALA A 67 -17.88 2.03 -13.50
N ASP A 68 -16.66 2.37 -13.89
CA ASP A 68 -15.62 1.38 -14.19
C ASP A 68 -15.29 0.52 -12.97
N LEU A 69 -15.13 1.15 -11.79
CA LEU A 69 -14.90 0.43 -10.54
C LEU A 69 -16.07 -0.48 -10.17
N ASN A 70 -17.31 0.01 -10.34
CA ASN A 70 -18.50 -0.79 -10.05
C ASN A 70 -18.60 -2.02 -10.98
N ASN A 71 -18.30 -1.85 -12.27
CA ASN A 71 -18.25 -2.96 -13.21
C ASN A 71 -17.19 -3.99 -12.83
N LEU A 72 -16.02 -3.54 -12.38
CA LEU A 72 -14.95 -4.42 -11.93
C LEU A 72 -15.39 -5.30 -10.75
N MET A 73 -16.31 -4.85 -9.89
CA MET A 73 -16.71 -5.64 -8.71
C MET A 73 -17.27 -7.02 -9.07
N THR A 74 -17.88 -7.16 -10.24
CA THR A 74 -18.49 -8.42 -10.70
C THR A 74 -17.82 -9.02 -11.93
N ASP A 75 -16.79 -8.39 -12.46
CA ASP A 75 -16.02 -8.88 -13.61
C ASP A 75 -14.94 -9.88 -13.15
N SER A 76 -15.37 -11.10 -12.86
CA SER A 76 -14.51 -12.16 -12.35
C SER A 76 -13.46 -12.60 -13.34
N GLN A 77 -12.20 -12.55 -12.95
CA GLN A 77 -11.05 -12.90 -13.79
C GLN A 77 -10.62 -14.35 -13.56
N GLU A 78 -10.32 -15.09 -14.63
CA GLU A 78 -9.87 -16.49 -14.52
C GLU A 78 -8.60 -16.67 -13.67
N TRP A 79 -7.68 -15.71 -13.76
CA TRP A 79 -6.41 -15.77 -13.01
C TRP A 79 -6.56 -15.45 -11.53
N TRP A 80 -7.67 -14.85 -11.11
CA TRP A 80 -8.05 -14.55 -9.72
C TRP A 80 -9.58 -14.47 -9.64
N PRO A 81 -10.27 -15.61 -9.53
CA PRO A 81 -11.74 -15.62 -9.50
C PRO A 81 -12.29 -14.85 -8.30
N ALA A 82 -13.40 -14.16 -8.53
CA ALA A 82 -14.08 -13.45 -7.46
C ALA A 82 -14.86 -14.42 -6.56
N ASP A 83 -14.66 -14.29 -5.25
CA ASP A 83 -15.41 -15.07 -4.27
C ASP A 83 -16.90 -14.75 -4.39
N TYR A 84 -17.70 -15.79 -4.58
CA TYR A 84 -19.15 -15.64 -4.81
C TYR A 84 -19.51 -14.66 -5.95
N GLY A 85 -18.58 -14.45 -6.88
CA GLY A 85 -18.77 -13.59 -8.05
C GLY A 85 -18.63 -12.10 -7.77
N HIS A 86 -18.06 -11.69 -6.62
CA HIS A 86 -17.96 -10.28 -6.28
C HIS A 86 -16.64 -9.95 -5.55
N TYR A 87 -15.86 -9.01 -6.09
CA TYR A 87 -14.58 -8.57 -5.49
C TYR A 87 -14.72 -7.58 -4.33
N GLY A 88 -15.92 -7.12 -4.01
CA GLY A 88 -16.13 -6.10 -2.99
C GLY A 88 -15.44 -6.35 -1.67
N PRO A 89 -15.61 -7.53 -1.03
CA PRO A 89 -14.92 -7.84 0.23
C PRO A 89 -13.40 -7.76 0.11
N PHE A 90 -12.85 -8.17 -1.02
CA PHE A 90 -11.42 -8.13 -1.29
C PHE A 90 -10.90 -6.69 -1.42
N PHE A 91 -11.64 -5.81 -2.09
CA PHE A 91 -11.29 -4.39 -2.18
C PHE A 91 -11.50 -3.65 -0.87
N ILE A 92 -12.52 -3.97 -0.09
CA ILE A 92 -12.70 -3.43 1.27
C ILE A 92 -11.49 -3.79 2.14
N ARG A 93 -11.07 -5.06 2.11
CA ARG A 93 -9.87 -5.49 2.82
C ARG A 93 -8.64 -4.71 2.39
N MET A 94 -8.41 -4.56 1.08
CA MET A 94 -7.29 -3.78 0.55
C MET A 94 -7.30 -2.34 1.05
N THR A 95 -8.44 -1.67 0.98
CA THR A 95 -8.62 -0.29 1.42
C THR A 95 -8.39 -0.15 2.92
N TRP A 96 -8.97 -1.06 3.70
CA TRP A 96 -8.78 -1.10 5.13
C TRP A 96 -7.31 -1.29 5.51
N HIS A 97 -6.61 -2.19 4.84
CA HIS A 97 -5.19 -2.43 5.07
C HIS A 97 -4.29 -1.28 4.58
N ALA A 98 -4.74 -0.47 3.63
CA ALA A 98 -4.08 0.78 3.29
C ALA A 98 -4.29 1.84 4.37
N ALA A 99 -5.54 2.03 4.81
CA ALA A 99 -5.89 3.03 5.82
C ALA A 99 -5.39 2.66 7.22
N GLY A 100 -5.42 1.37 7.56
CA GLY A 100 -5.09 0.85 8.88
C GLY A 100 -3.62 0.94 9.27
N THR A 101 -2.75 1.36 8.37
CA THR A 101 -1.33 1.64 8.68
C THR A 101 -1.12 3.00 9.34
N TYR A 102 -2.17 3.78 9.54
CA TYR A 102 -2.07 5.09 10.19
C TYR A 102 -1.50 4.99 11.60
N ARG A 103 -0.57 5.85 11.92
CA ARG A 103 0.09 5.94 13.23
C ARG A 103 -0.32 7.25 13.91
N ASN A 104 -1.00 7.11 15.05
CA ASN A 104 -1.45 8.28 15.79
C ASN A 104 -0.34 9.02 16.54
N THR A 105 0.81 8.37 16.75
CA THR A 105 1.96 8.95 17.44
C THR A 105 2.68 10.02 16.64
N ASP A 106 2.72 9.87 15.33
CA ASP A 106 3.44 10.78 14.42
C ASP A 106 2.64 11.18 13.17
N GLY A 107 1.42 10.66 13.02
CA GLY A 107 0.55 10.97 11.89
C GLY A 107 1.01 10.35 10.56
N ARG A 108 1.97 9.44 10.58
CA ARG A 108 2.48 8.75 9.39
C ARG A 108 1.63 7.53 9.04
N GLY A 109 1.83 6.99 7.86
CA GLY A 109 1.05 5.86 7.37
C GLY A 109 -0.33 6.29 6.87
N GLY A 110 -1.27 5.33 6.86
CA GLY A 110 -2.62 5.53 6.35
C GLY A 110 -2.73 5.47 4.83
N GLY A 111 -3.95 5.73 4.33
CA GLY A 111 -4.26 5.63 2.90
C GLY A 111 -3.85 6.83 2.05
N GLY A 112 -3.12 7.80 2.63
CA GLY A 112 -2.86 9.09 2.00
C GLY A 112 -1.80 9.12 0.90
N THR A 113 -0.98 8.08 0.78
CA THR A 113 0.22 8.08 -0.06
C THR A 113 0.33 6.88 -1.00
N GLY A 114 -0.57 5.91 -0.88
CA GLY A 114 -0.48 4.66 -1.63
C GLY A 114 0.71 3.78 -1.23
N ALA A 115 1.22 3.93 -0.02
CA ALA A 115 2.41 3.24 0.50
C ALA A 115 2.28 1.71 0.52
N GLN A 116 1.06 1.15 0.52
CA GLN A 116 0.83 -0.29 0.47
C GLN A 116 1.53 -0.99 -0.72
N ARG A 117 1.91 -0.24 -1.76
CA ARG A 117 2.65 -0.77 -2.91
C ARG A 117 4.10 -1.13 -2.60
N PHE A 118 4.66 -0.60 -1.52
CA PHE A 118 6.07 -0.65 -1.20
C PHE A 118 6.37 -1.46 0.05
N ALA A 119 7.63 -1.90 0.16
CA ALA A 119 8.13 -2.52 1.36
C ALA A 119 8.14 -1.51 2.53
N PRO A 120 7.96 -1.97 3.78
CA PRO A 120 7.68 -3.36 4.16
C PRO A 120 6.19 -3.74 4.04
N LEU A 121 5.29 -2.78 3.82
CA LEU A 121 3.85 -2.96 3.88
C LEU A 121 3.33 -4.02 2.90
N ASN A 122 3.88 -4.05 1.70
CA ASN A 122 3.47 -5.01 0.66
C ASN A 122 3.88 -6.46 0.95
N SER A 123 4.78 -6.67 1.91
CA SER A 123 5.28 -8.00 2.30
C SER A 123 4.73 -8.50 3.64
N TRP A 124 3.95 -7.68 4.33
CA TRP A 124 3.33 -8.12 5.57
C TRP A 124 2.41 -9.31 5.34
N PRO A 125 2.44 -10.33 6.24
CA PRO A 125 1.58 -11.52 6.11
C PRO A 125 0.10 -11.21 5.93
N ASP A 126 -0.41 -10.21 6.66
CA ASP A 126 -1.81 -9.79 6.55
C ASP A 126 -2.15 -9.03 5.26
N ASN A 127 -1.15 -8.60 4.53
CA ASN A 127 -1.28 -8.03 3.19
C ASN A 127 -1.12 -9.09 2.09
N GLY A 128 -1.12 -10.38 2.47
CA GLY A 128 -1.11 -11.49 1.51
C GLY A 128 -2.21 -11.34 0.46
N ASN A 129 -1.86 -11.57 -0.79
CA ASN A 129 -2.72 -11.45 -1.96
C ASN A 129 -3.22 -10.04 -2.33
N LEU A 130 -2.93 -8.98 -1.57
CA LEU A 130 -3.35 -7.63 -1.94
C LEU A 130 -2.62 -7.08 -3.17
N ASP A 131 -1.54 -7.70 -3.59
CA ASP A 131 -0.94 -7.47 -4.91
C ASP A 131 -1.90 -7.85 -6.05
N LYS A 132 -2.73 -8.90 -5.87
CA LYS A 132 -3.77 -9.30 -6.82
C LYS A 132 -4.89 -8.25 -6.89
N ALA A 133 -5.28 -7.69 -5.74
CA ALA A 133 -6.26 -6.59 -5.71
C ALA A 133 -5.75 -5.38 -6.51
N ARG A 134 -4.49 -4.99 -6.30
CA ARG A 134 -3.87 -3.91 -7.10
C ARG A 134 -3.75 -4.27 -8.58
N ARG A 135 -3.49 -5.53 -8.89
CA ARG A 135 -3.46 -6.00 -10.28
C ARG A 135 -4.84 -5.96 -10.96
N LEU A 136 -5.92 -6.26 -10.23
CA LEU A 136 -7.29 -6.10 -10.72
C LEU A 136 -7.61 -4.64 -11.02
N LEU A 137 -7.10 -3.69 -10.22
CA LEU A 137 -7.28 -2.26 -10.45
C LEU A 137 -6.40 -1.70 -11.59
N TRP A 138 -5.40 -2.45 -12.05
CA TRP A 138 -4.43 -1.96 -13.02
C TRP A 138 -5.04 -1.47 -14.34
N PRO A 139 -6.04 -2.14 -14.96
CA PRO A 139 -6.69 -1.63 -16.19
C PRO A 139 -7.33 -0.26 -15.99
N ILE A 140 -7.94 -0.02 -14.82
CA ILE A 140 -8.52 1.28 -14.46
C ILE A 140 -7.40 2.32 -14.28
N LYS A 141 -6.34 1.95 -13.55
CA LYS A 141 -5.17 2.82 -13.39
C LYS A 141 -4.55 3.19 -14.74
N GLN A 142 -4.47 2.26 -15.68
CA GLN A 142 -3.98 2.54 -17.04
C GLN A 142 -4.91 3.48 -17.81
N LYS A 143 -6.23 3.26 -17.74
CA LYS A 143 -7.23 4.07 -18.44
C LYS A 143 -7.18 5.54 -18.02
N TYR A 144 -7.08 5.80 -16.71
CA TYR A 144 -7.07 7.16 -16.16
C TYR A 144 -5.66 7.74 -15.99
N GLY A 145 -4.62 6.93 -16.08
CA GLY A 145 -3.23 7.33 -16.10
C GLY A 145 -2.83 8.18 -14.88
N LYS A 146 -2.28 9.36 -15.15
CA LYS A 146 -1.81 10.30 -14.13
C LYS A 146 -2.94 11.05 -13.41
N LYS A 147 -4.16 11.02 -13.94
CA LYS A 147 -5.32 11.70 -13.35
C LYS A 147 -5.82 11.01 -12.08
N ILE A 148 -5.49 9.74 -11.85
CA ILE A 148 -5.78 9.02 -10.61
C ILE A 148 -4.50 8.50 -9.97
N SER A 149 -4.23 8.86 -8.73
CA SER A 149 -3.15 8.26 -7.94
C SER A 149 -3.53 6.87 -7.45
N TRP A 150 -2.55 6.07 -7.07
CA TRP A 150 -2.81 4.83 -6.35
C TRP A 150 -3.43 5.09 -4.97
N ALA A 151 -3.00 6.17 -4.30
CA ALA A 151 -3.58 6.55 -3.02
C ALA A 151 -5.09 6.73 -3.11
N ASP A 152 -5.54 7.52 -4.09
CA ASP A 152 -6.97 7.77 -4.30
C ASP A 152 -7.69 6.53 -4.84
N LEU A 153 -7.10 5.79 -5.76
CA LEU A 153 -7.70 4.60 -6.36
C LEU A 153 -7.95 3.49 -5.33
N LEU A 154 -6.98 3.25 -4.43
CA LEU A 154 -7.12 2.24 -3.38
C LEU A 154 -8.27 2.58 -2.42
N ILE A 155 -8.46 3.85 -2.08
CA ILE A 155 -9.52 4.28 -1.17
C ILE A 155 -10.87 4.29 -1.89
N LEU A 156 -10.92 4.82 -3.11
CA LEU A 156 -12.16 4.88 -3.88
C LEU A 156 -12.70 3.47 -4.19
N ALA A 157 -11.81 2.51 -4.48
CA ALA A 157 -12.22 1.13 -4.72
C ALA A 157 -12.97 0.54 -3.51
N GLY A 158 -12.54 0.84 -2.28
CA GLY A 158 -13.25 0.42 -1.07
C GLY A 158 -14.62 1.07 -0.91
N ASN A 159 -14.73 2.37 -1.21
CA ASN A 159 -16.01 3.06 -1.17
C ASN A 159 -16.99 2.46 -2.19
N VAL A 160 -16.55 2.32 -3.44
CA VAL A 160 -17.39 1.73 -4.50
C VAL A 160 -17.76 0.28 -4.16
N ALA A 161 -16.85 -0.48 -3.55
CA ALA A 161 -17.16 -1.84 -3.09
C ALA A 161 -18.30 -1.85 -2.07
N ILE A 162 -18.29 -0.97 -1.08
CA ILE A 162 -19.36 -0.84 -0.09
C ILE A 162 -20.68 -0.44 -0.78
N GLU A 163 -20.62 0.57 -1.65
CA GLU A 163 -21.78 1.08 -2.37
C GLU A 163 -22.39 0.03 -3.31
N SER A 164 -21.56 -0.76 -3.99
CA SER A 164 -22.01 -1.83 -4.90
C SER A 164 -22.74 -2.98 -4.18
N MET A 165 -22.51 -3.11 -2.87
CA MET A 165 -23.21 -4.07 -2.00
C MET A 165 -24.40 -3.46 -1.26
N GLY A 166 -24.77 -2.21 -1.57
CA GLY A 166 -25.92 -1.53 -1.00
C GLY A 166 -25.62 -0.76 0.31
N GLY A 167 -24.35 -0.61 0.67
CA GLY A 167 -23.94 0.23 1.79
C GLY A 167 -23.85 1.71 1.40
N GLU A 168 -23.96 2.59 2.39
CA GLU A 168 -23.75 4.03 2.20
C GLU A 168 -22.36 4.43 2.71
N THR A 169 -21.65 5.26 1.96
CA THR A 169 -20.38 5.83 2.37
C THR A 169 -20.52 7.32 2.68
N PHE A 170 -19.60 7.86 3.48
CA PHE A 170 -19.60 9.31 3.78
C PHE A 170 -19.18 10.17 2.57
N GLY A 171 -18.86 9.55 1.45
CA GLY A 171 -18.36 10.20 0.26
C GLY A 171 -16.85 10.03 0.07
N PHE A 172 -16.34 10.67 -0.95
CA PHE A 172 -14.93 10.60 -1.35
C PHE A 172 -14.42 11.98 -1.76
N SER A 173 -13.23 12.28 -1.33
CA SER A 173 -12.48 13.45 -1.81
C SER A 173 -11.12 12.98 -2.31
N GLY A 174 -10.81 13.24 -3.56
CA GLY A 174 -9.52 12.96 -4.17
C GLY A 174 -8.48 14.06 -3.89
N GLY A 175 -7.28 13.85 -4.40
CA GLY A 175 -6.18 14.79 -4.27
C GLY A 175 -5.02 14.32 -3.40
N ARG A 176 -4.96 13.01 -3.09
CA ARG A 176 -3.85 12.36 -2.39
C ARG A 176 -2.75 12.01 -3.39
N PRO A 177 -1.60 12.70 -3.38
CA PRO A 177 -0.52 12.34 -4.28
C PRO A 177 0.11 11.01 -3.88
N ASP A 178 0.65 10.32 -4.86
CA ASP A 178 1.44 9.10 -4.61
C ASP A 178 2.83 9.44 -4.09
N ILE A 179 3.37 8.57 -3.24
CA ILE A 179 4.82 8.45 -3.05
C ILE A 179 5.39 7.50 -4.11
N TRP A 180 6.68 7.67 -4.43
CA TRP A 180 7.36 6.93 -5.51
C TRP A 180 8.41 5.94 -5.01
N GLY A 181 8.49 5.76 -3.71
CA GLY A 181 9.39 4.81 -3.06
C GLY A 181 8.92 4.50 -1.64
N PRO A 182 9.53 3.51 -1.00
CA PRO A 182 9.25 3.19 0.39
C PRO A 182 9.65 4.35 1.31
N GLU A 183 8.91 4.51 2.41
CA GLU A 183 9.22 5.48 3.45
C GLU A 183 10.30 4.90 4.39
N GLU A 184 11.55 5.20 4.12
CA GLU A 184 12.71 4.63 4.83
C GLU A 184 12.89 5.18 6.25
N ASP A 185 12.31 6.32 6.56
CA ASP A 185 12.36 6.97 7.86
C ASP A 185 11.32 6.44 8.86
N ILE A 186 10.39 5.62 8.41
CA ILE A 186 9.40 5.00 9.28
C ILE A 186 9.93 3.68 9.82
N HIS A 187 10.05 3.60 11.13
CA HIS A 187 10.24 2.33 11.80
C HIS A 187 8.87 1.72 12.15
N TRP A 188 8.50 0.68 11.42
CA TRP A 188 7.22 -0.01 11.60
C TRP A 188 7.21 -0.98 12.78
N GLY A 189 8.34 -1.15 13.48
CA GLY A 189 8.51 -2.12 14.54
C GLY A 189 8.95 -3.50 14.03
N VAL A 190 9.06 -4.44 14.95
CA VAL A 190 9.41 -5.82 14.63
C VAL A 190 8.14 -6.54 14.19
N GLU A 191 8.07 -6.93 12.92
CA GLU A 191 6.89 -7.59 12.32
C GLU A 191 6.39 -8.77 13.15
N THR A 192 7.28 -9.63 13.61
CA THR A 192 6.93 -10.79 14.45
C THR A 192 6.29 -10.40 15.78
N GLY A 193 6.60 -9.22 16.31
CA GLY A 193 6.07 -8.76 17.59
C GLY A 193 4.65 -8.21 17.52
N TRP A 194 4.26 -7.62 16.40
CA TRP A 194 2.96 -6.96 16.27
C TRP A 194 2.04 -7.51 15.19
N LEU A 195 2.53 -8.42 14.35
CA LEU A 195 1.72 -9.23 13.43
C LEU A 195 1.23 -10.54 14.07
N GLU A 196 1.78 -10.96 15.20
CA GLU A 196 1.38 -12.18 15.87
C GLU A 196 0.22 -12.00 16.86
N ASN A 197 -0.57 -13.08 17.04
CA ASN A 197 -1.67 -13.13 18.00
C ASN A 197 -1.22 -12.89 19.46
N ASN A 198 0.06 -13.04 19.76
CA ASN A 198 0.63 -12.76 21.08
C ASN A 198 0.40 -11.32 21.55
N ARG A 199 0.25 -10.40 20.63
CA ARG A 199 -0.05 -9.01 20.87
C ARG A 199 -1.38 -8.77 21.58
N TYR A 200 -2.31 -9.71 21.48
CA TYR A 200 -3.68 -9.64 22.01
C TYR A 200 -3.94 -10.58 23.17
N LYS A 201 -2.90 -11.15 23.77
CA LYS A 201 -3.04 -12.00 24.97
C LYS A 201 -3.21 -11.15 26.21
N GLY A 202 -4.24 -11.49 27.00
CA GLY A 202 -4.55 -10.88 28.29
C GLY A 202 -5.43 -9.64 28.21
N ASP A 203 -5.90 -9.24 29.39
CA ASP A 203 -6.60 -7.95 29.55
C ASP A 203 -5.60 -6.82 29.39
N ARG A 204 -5.78 -6.00 28.40
CA ARG A 204 -5.06 -4.75 28.25
C ARG A 204 -6.02 -3.67 27.81
N GLU A 205 -5.79 -2.47 28.29
CA GLU A 205 -6.47 -1.31 27.74
C GLU A 205 -6.05 -1.15 26.29
N LEU A 206 -7.05 -1.13 25.41
CA LEU A 206 -6.83 -0.63 24.07
C LEU A 206 -6.59 0.87 24.21
N ASP A 207 -5.51 1.34 23.63
CA ASP A 207 -5.36 2.76 23.41
C ASP A 207 -6.63 3.31 22.74
N ASN A 208 -6.86 4.61 22.84
CA ASN A 208 -7.93 5.32 22.17
C ASN A 208 -8.27 4.69 20.81
N PRO A 209 -9.54 4.56 20.41
CA PRO A 209 -9.95 3.86 19.20
C PRO A 209 -9.21 4.23 17.92
N LEU A 210 -8.75 5.48 17.79
CA LEU A 210 -7.89 5.88 16.68
C LEU A 210 -6.44 5.43 16.87
N ALA A 211 -6.05 5.12 18.08
CA ALA A 211 -4.76 4.58 18.46
C ALA A 211 -4.73 3.04 18.54
N ALA A 212 -5.86 2.40 18.46
CA ALA A 212 -5.94 0.98 18.10
C ALA A 212 -5.20 0.74 16.80
N VAL A 213 -4.85 1.79 16.19
CA VAL A 213 -4.11 1.97 15.00
C VAL A 213 -2.63 2.25 15.26
N GLN A 214 -2.07 1.96 16.39
CA GLN A 214 -0.61 1.95 16.43
C GLN A 214 -0.04 0.99 15.39
N MET A 215 -0.82 0.09 14.85
CA MET A 215 -0.50 -0.72 13.68
C MET A 215 -1.74 -1.46 13.18
N GLY A 216 -2.78 -0.71 12.99
CA GLY A 216 -3.93 -1.15 12.28
C GLY A 216 -4.92 -1.98 13.09
N LEU A 217 -6.13 -1.51 13.07
CA LEU A 217 -7.33 -2.28 13.39
C LEU A 217 -7.42 -3.61 12.62
N ILE A 218 -6.60 -3.78 11.58
CA ILE A 218 -6.49 -5.00 10.79
C ILE A 218 -6.10 -6.22 11.62
N TYR A 219 -5.48 -6.01 12.77
CA TYR A 219 -4.97 -7.08 13.63
C TYR A 219 -5.78 -7.24 14.93
N VAL A 220 -6.90 -6.56 15.08
CA VAL A 220 -7.58 -6.41 16.38
C VAL A 220 -8.34 -7.64 16.81
N ASN A 221 -8.71 -8.54 15.92
CA ASN A 221 -9.52 -9.69 16.30
C ASN A 221 -9.04 -10.99 15.66
N PRO A 222 -8.50 -11.93 16.46
CA PRO A 222 -8.12 -13.26 15.97
C PRO A 222 -9.29 -14.04 15.33
N VAL A 223 -10.52 -13.76 15.74
CA VAL A 223 -11.72 -14.38 15.14
C VAL A 223 -11.99 -13.81 13.76
N SER A 224 -11.89 -12.49 13.58
CA SER A 224 -11.97 -11.87 12.25
C SER A 224 -10.89 -12.38 11.32
N TYR A 225 -9.68 -12.53 11.83
CA TYR A 225 -8.55 -13.06 11.09
C TYR A 225 -8.78 -14.53 10.67
N THR A 226 -9.34 -15.35 11.54
CA THR A 226 -9.68 -16.73 11.22
C THR A 226 -10.78 -16.81 10.17
N HIS A 227 -11.78 -15.95 10.24
CA HIS A 227 -12.84 -15.89 9.24
C HIS A 227 -12.37 -15.38 7.89
N LEU A 228 -11.51 -14.36 7.86
CA LEU A 228 -10.92 -13.85 6.61
C LEU A 228 -10.03 -14.91 5.94
N ARG A 229 -9.26 -15.67 6.71
CA ARG A 229 -8.49 -16.81 6.16
C ARG A 229 -9.37 -17.97 5.72
N ALA A 230 -10.48 -18.22 6.40
CA ALA A 230 -11.39 -19.26 5.98
C ALA A 230 -12.00 -19.01 4.60
N HIS A 231 -12.16 -17.76 4.21
CA HIS A 231 -12.60 -17.38 2.87
C HIS A 231 -11.47 -17.39 1.82
N GLU A 232 -10.23 -17.24 2.24
CA GLU A 232 -9.07 -17.29 1.33
C GLU A 232 -8.50 -18.72 1.13
N THR A 233 -8.88 -19.68 1.95
CA THR A 233 -8.33 -21.05 1.92
C THR A 233 -9.23 -22.08 1.26
N VAL A 234 -10.37 -21.69 0.72
CA VAL A 234 -11.23 -22.56 -0.07
C VAL A 234 -10.92 -22.37 -1.57
N LEU A 235 -9.71 -22.70 -1.93
CA LEU A 235 -9.30 -23.05 -3.29
C LEU A 235 -8.53 -24.35 -3.26
#